data_f5f40245d44151c38607a64533a6091c
#
_entry.id   f5f40245d44151c38607a64533a6091c
#
_cell.length_a   1.000
_cell.length_b   1.000
_cell.length_c   1.000
_cell.angle_alpha   90.00
_cell.angle_beta   90.00
_cell.angle_gamma   90.00
#
_symmetry.space_group_name_H-M   'P 1'
#
loop_
_entity.id
_entity.type
_entity.pdbx_description
1 polymer ?
#
loop_
_entity_poly.entity_id
_entity_poly.type
_entity_poly.pdbx_seq_one_letter_code
_entity_poly.pdbx_strand_id
1 'polypeptide(L)'
;WAQVENTYQRRYDLIPNLVATVQAEADFEKSTLTEVIDARSRLGGTVKVDENLLGDEAAMKRFQESQATLGSALQRLMMVTENYPNLKSNQSFQDLRVQLEGAENRIAVERKRYNETVRDFNTYIRQFPNNLIAGFAGATPKVPFAADANAATAPKVEFK
;
A
#
# COMPACT_ATOMS: atom_id res chain seq x y z
N TRP A 1 1.06 13.72 -0.27
CA TRP A 1 0.00 12.69 -0.14
C TRP A 1 -0.55 12.22 -1.50
N ALA A 2 -0.78 13.13 -2.44
CA ALA A 2 -1.35 12.78 -3.74
C ALA A 2 -0.57 11.67 -4.47
N GLN A 3 0.75 11.65 -4.37
CA GLN A 3 1.57 10.60 -4.98
C GLN A 3 1.34 9.24 -4.28
N VAL A 4 1.14 9.25 -2.97
CA VAL A 4 0.79 8.03 -2.22
C VAL A 4 -0.55 7.49 -2.70
N GLU A 5 -1.58 8.33 -2.80
CA GLU A 5 -2.90 7.93 -3.30
C GLU A 5 -2.81 7.35 -4.71
N ASN A 6 -2.05 7.98 -5.59
CA ASN A 6 -1.87 7.51 -6.97
C ASN A 6 -1.26 6.12 -7.03
N THR A 7 -0.29 5.82 -6.17
CA THR A 7 0.34 4.48 -6.14
C THR A 7 -0.62 3.40 -5.65
N TYR A 8 -1.39 3.68 -4.62
CA TYR A 8 -2.42 2.76 -4.14
C TYR A 8 -3.56 2.59 -5.14
N GLN A 9 -3.97 3.67 -5.81
CA GLN A 9 -4.99 3.61 -6.85
C GLN A 9 -4.54 2.73 -8.02
N ARG A 10 -3.30 2.85 -8.45
CA ARG A 10 -2.75 2.00 -9.52
C ARG A 10 -2.79 0.53 -9.13
N ARG A 11 -2.40 0.19 -7.91
CA ARG A 11 -2.50 -1.20 -7.42
C ARG A 11 -3.95 -1.68 -7.43
N TYR A 12 -4.86 -0.88 -6.94
CA TYR A 12 -6.29 -1.18 -6.92
C TYR A 12 -6.84 -1.44 -8.33
N ASP A 13 -6.45 -0.62 -9.30
CA ASP A 13 -6.94 -0.70 -10.69
C ASP A 13 -6.38 -1.90 -11.45
N LEU A 14 -5.23 -2.44 -11.05
CA LEU A 14 -4.63 -3.64 -11.67
C LEU A 14 -5.34 -4.94 -11.27
N ILE A 15 -6.04 -4.94 -10.14
CA ILE A 15 -6.62 -6.16 -9.56
C ILE A 15 -7.71 -6.80 -10.44
N PRO A 16 -8.67 -6.07 -11.04
CA PRO A 16 -9.69 -6.70 -11.87
C PRO A 16 -9.10 -7.50 -13.05
N ASN A 17 -8.07 -6.97 -13.71
CA ASN A 17 -7.40 -7.65 -14.80
C ASN A 17 -6.61 -8.87 -14.31
N LEU A 18 -5.97 -8.77 -13.17
CA LEU A 18 -5.27 -9.88 -12.54
C LEU A 18 -6.23 -11.01 -12.19
N VAL A 19 -7.35 -10.69 -11.55
CA VAL A 19 -8.38 -11.66 -11.15
C VAL A 19 -8.95 -12.35 -12.40
N ALA A 20 -9.29 -11.60 -13.43
CA ALA A 20 -9.82 -12.16 -14.68
C ALA A 20 -8.83 -13.12 -15.34
N THR A 21 -7.54 -12.77 -15.36
CA THR A 21 -6.48 -13.60 -15.93
C THR A 21 -6.29 -14.90 -15.14
N VAL A 22 -6.33 -14.82 -13.82
CA VAL A 22 -6.16 -15.99 -12.93
C VAL A 22 -7.41 -16.88 -12.97
N GLN A 23 -8.61 -16.31 -13.04
CA GLN A 23 -9.86 -17.06 -13.16
C GLN A 23 -9.95 -17.88 -14.46
N ALA A 24 -9.23 -17.48 -15.48
CA ALA A 24 -9.16 -18.24 -16.74
C ALA A 24 -8.45 -19.59 -16.57
N GLU A 25 -7.66 -19.77 -15.51
CA GLU A 25 -7.08 -21.06 -15.15
C GLU A 25 -8.13 -21.89 -14.39
N ALA A 26 -8.62 -22.96 -15.04
CA ALA A 26 -9.76 -23.75 -14.56
C ALA A 26 -9.52 -24.42 -13.20
N ASP A 27 -8.30 -24.82 -12.92
CA ASP A 27 -7.93 -25.55 -11.70
C ASP A 27 -7.42 -24.66 -10.58
N PHE A 28 -7.51 -23.33 -10.76
CA PHE A 28 -6.96 -22.41 -9.78
C PHE A 28 -7.76 -22.41 -8.48
N GLU A 29 -7.04 -22.34 -7.38
CA GLU A 29 -7.58 -22.31 -6.03
C GLU A 29 -8.44 -21.05 -5.77
N LYS A 30 -9.75 -21.24 -5.62
CA LYS A 30 -10.71 -20.13 -5.50
C LYS A 30 -10.57 -19.34 -4.19
N SER A 31 -10.07 -19.94 -3.14
CA SER A 31 -9.96 -19.30 -1.83
C SER A 31 -9.03 -18.08 -1.85
N THR A 32 -7.90 -18.18 -2.55
CA THR A 32 -6.95 -17.06 -2.67
C THR A 32 -7.50 -15.93 -3.53
N LEU A 33 -8.24 -16.25 -4.60
CA LEU A 33 -8.93 -15.26 -5.42
C LEU A 33 -10.02 -14.53 -4.63
N THR A 34 -10.84 -15.27 -3.89
CA THR A 34 -11.89 -14.69 -3.04
C THR A 34 -11.30 -13.75 -2.01
N GLU A 35 -10.18 -14.11 -1.41
CA GLU A 35 -9.48 -13.28 -0.43
C GLU A 35 -9.04 -11.94 -1.01
N VAL A 36 -8.50 -11.94 -2.23
CA VAL A 36 -8.10 -10.70 -2.93
C VAL A 36 -9.33 -9.85 -3.28
N ILE A 37 -10.38 -10.47 -3.79
CA ILE A 37 -11.62 -9.78 -4.16
C ILE A 37 -12.27 -9.13 -2.92
N ASP A 38 -12.33 -9.85 -1.81
CA ASP A 38 -12.90 -9.35 -0.55
C ASP A 38 -12.07 -8.20 0.01
N ALA A 39 -10.75 -8.33 0.02
CA ALA A 39 -9.86 -7.28 0.50
C ALA A 39 -9.98 -6.00 -0.33
N ARG A 40 -10.11 -6.14 -1.66
CA ARG A 40 -10.37 -5.02 -2.56
C ARG A 40 -11.71 -4.36 -2.30
N SER A 41 -12.77 -5.16 -2.12
CA SER A 41 -14.12 -4.66 -1.84
C SER A 41 -14.19 -3.81 -0.58
N ARG A 42 -13.42 -4.17 0.44
CA ARG A 42 -13.37 -3.43 1.72
C ARG A 42 -12.79 -2.04 1.59
N LEU A 43 -12.07 -1.75 0.51
CA LEU A 43 -11.56 -0.41 0.24
C LEU A 43 -12.65 0.53 -0.32
N GLY A 44 -13.87 0.05 -0.55
CA GLY A 44 -15.04 0.86 -0.89
C GLY A 44 -15.00 1.52 -2.26
N GLY A 45 -14.24 0.99 -3.19
CA GLY A 45 -14.20 1.46 -4.58
C GLY A 45 -13.33 2.68 -4.83
N THR A 46 -12.85 3.36 -3.82
CA THR A 46 -11.93 4.49 -3.96
C THR A 46 -10.79 4.42 -2.96
N VAL A 47 -9.60 4.79 -3.42
CA VAL A 47 -8.44 4.98 -2.56
C VAL A 47 -8.28 6.45 -2.16
N LYS A 48 -9.18 7.31 -2.66
CA LYS A 48 -9.19 8.73 -2.30
C LYS A 48 -9.62 8.90 -0.85
N VAL A 49 -8.76 9.51 -0.10
CA VAL A 49 -8.96 9.75 1.32
C VAL A 49 -9.14 11.25 1.54
N ASP A 50 -10.07 11.60 2.42
CA ASP A 50 -10.27 12.97 2.86
C ASP A 50 -8.95 13.50 3.48
N GLU A 51 -8.60 14.75 3.20
CA GLU A 51 -7.44 15.43 3.79
C GLU A 51 -7.44 15.41 5.33
N ASN A 52 -8.59 15.29 5.94
CA ASN A 52 -8.74 15.13 7.39
C ASN A 52 -8.03 13.86 7.93
N LEU A 53 -7.84 12.84 7.10
CA LEU A 53 -7.09 11.63 7.47
C LEU A 53 -5.65 11.94 7.89
N LEU A 54 -5.02 12.92 7.26
CA LEU A 54 -3.62 13.27 7.53
C LEU A 54 -3.40 13.81 8.95
N GLY A 55 -4.45 14.31 9.59
CA GLY A 55 -4.43 14.76 10.98
C GLY A 55 -5.06 13.78 11.98
N ASP A 56 -5.56 12.64 11.51
CA ASP A 56 -6.27 11.64 12.32
C ASP A 56 -5.48 10.33 12.36
N GLU A 57 -4.86 10.06 13.50
CA GLU A 57 -4.03 8.87 13.70
C GLU A 57 -4.82 7.57 13.57
N ALA A 58 -6.04 7.52 14.10
CA ALA A 58 -6.89 6.33 14.02
C ALA A 58 -7.33 6.05 12.59
N ALA A 59 -7.68 7.09 11.82
CA ALA A 59 -8.06 6.95 10.42
C ALA A 59 -6.87 6.52 9.56
N MET A 60 -5.68 7.07 9.80
CA MET A 60 -4.45 6.66 9.12
C MET A 60 -4.13 5.18 9.39
N LYS A 61 -4.29 4.74 10.63
CA LYS A 61 -4.07 3.35 11.02
C LYS A 61 -5.03 2.40 10.29
N ARG A 62 -6.32 2.75 10.23
CA ARG A 62 -7.33 1.95 9.51
C ARG A 62 -7.01 1.86 8.02
N PHE A 63 -6.63 2.98 7.41
CA PHE A 63 -6.21 3.03 6.01
C PHE A 63 -5.01 2.10 5.78
N GLN A 64 -3.98 2.21 6.60
CA GLN A 64 -2.77 1.41 6.50
C GLN A 64 -3.07 -0.08 6.66
N GLU A 65 -3.91 -0.46 7.62
CA GLU A 65 -4.31 -1.86 7.86
C GLU A 65 -5.08 -2.43 6.66
N SER A 66 -6.02 -1.67 6.09
CA SER A 66 -6.79 -2.10 4.92
C SER A 66 -5.89 -2.32 3.69
N GLN A 67 -4.94 -1.43 3.47
CA GLN A 67 -3.98 -1.56 2.38
C GLN A 67 -3.02 -2.73 2.61
N ALA A 68 -2.59 -2.96 3.85
CA ALA A 68 -1.74 -4.09 4.21
C ALA A 68 -2.46 -5.43 4.02
N THR A 69 -3.74 -5.50 4.34
CA THR A 69 -4.58 -6.70 4.13
C THR A 69 -4.64 -7.04 2.64
N LEU A 70 -4.87 -6.06 1.78
CA LEU A 70 -4.87 -6.26 0.33
C LEU A 70 -3.49 -6.70 -0.16
N GLY A 71 -2.42 -6.07 0.30
CA GLY A 71 -1.04 -6.43 -0.05
C GLY A 71 -0.70 -7.88 0.32
N SER A 72 -1.11 -8.32 1.50
CA SER A 72 -0.91 -9.71 1.96
C SER A 72 -1.70 -10.71 1.12
N ALA A 73 -2.94 -10.38 0.76
CA ALA A 73 -3.77 -11.22 -0.10
C ALA A 73 -3.16 -11.38 -1.48
N LEU A 74 -2.63 -10.30 -2.05
CA LEU A 74 -1.93 -10.32 -3.35
C LEU A 74 -0.65 -11.16 -3.30
N GLN A 75 0.12 -11.07 -2.22
CA GLN A 75 1.32 -11.89 -2.05
C GLN A 75 0.98 -13.37 -2.00
N ARG A 76 -0.06 -13.75 -1.26
CA ARG A 76 -0.52 -15.15 -1.21
C ARG A 76 -0.98 -15.65 -2.58
N LEU A 77 -1.73 -14.82 -3.30
CA LEU A 77 -2.15 -15.13 -4.67
C LEU A 77 -0.93 -15.40 -5.57
N MET A 78 0.08 -14.56 -5.52
CA MET A 78 1.30 -14.73 -6.31
C MET A 78 2.08 -15.99 -5.93
N MET A 79 2.12 -16.35 -4.65
CA MET A 79 2.74 -17.59 -4.19
C MET A 79 2.01 -18.82 -4.73
N VAL A 80 0.69 -18.81 -4.72
CA VAL A 80 -0.12 -19.92 -5.24
C VAL A 80 0.04 -20.07 -6.75
N THR A 81 0.16 -18.97 -7.49
CA THR A 81 0.37 -19.01 -8.95
C THR A 81 1.65 -19.74 -9.35
N GLU A 82 2.65 -19.83 -8.45
CA GLU A 82 3.88 -20.59 -8.70
C GLU A 82 3.63 -22.08 -8.97
N ASN A 83 2.51 -22.62 -8.50
CA ASN A 83 2.11 -24.01 -8.69
C ASN A 83 1.36 -24.26 -10.02
N TYR A 84 1.14 -23.22 -10.82
CA TYR A 84 0.40 -23.29 -12.08
C TYR A 84 1.27 -22.87 -13.27
N PRO A 85 2.00 -23.83 -13.90
CA PRO A 85 2.94 -23.52 -14.97
C PRO A 85 2.32 -22.81 -16.17
N ASN A 86 1.09 -23.18 -16.54
CA ASN A 86 0.38 -22.56 -17.67
C ASN A 86 0.07 -21.08 -17.38
N LEU A 87 -0.28 -20.75 -16.16
CA LEU A 87 -0.52 -19.36 -15.73
C LEU A 87 0.79 -18.59 -15.72
N LYS A 88 1.86 -19.16 -15.16
CA LYS A 88 3.19 -18.53 -15.12
C LYS A 88 3.73 -18.21 -16.51
N SER A 89 3.45 -19.04 -17.50
CA SER A 89 3.90 -18.83 -18.89
C SER A 89 2.98 -17.91 -19.68
N ASN A 90 1.81 -17.54 -19.14
CA ASN A 90 0.88 -16.64 -19.81
C ASN A 90 1.46 -15.22 -19.84
N GLN A 91 1.54 -14.64 -21.04
CA GLN A 91 2.14 -13.31 -21.24
C GLN A 91 1.36 -12.22 -20.51
N SER A 92 0.02 -12.26 -20.58
CA SER A 92 -0.82 -11.28 -19.89
C SER A 92 -0.62 -11.32 -18.38
N PHE A 93 -0.49 -12.50 -17.81
CA PHE A 93 -0.19 -12.68 -16.39
C PHE A 93 1.18 -12.13 -16.02
N GLN A 94 2.20 -12.41 -16.82
CA GLN A 94 3.56 -11.89 -16.59
C GLN A 94 3.60 -10.37 -16.62
N ASP A 95 2.92 -9.76 -17.59
CA ASP A 95 2.84 -8.30 -17.72
C ASP A 95 2.16 -7.67 -16.49
N LEU A 96 1.05 -8.26 -16.04
CA LEU A 96 0.34 -7.81 -14.83
C LEU A 96 1.20 -7.98 -13.58
N ARG A 97 1.93 -9.08 -13.47
CA ARG A 97 2.85 -9.34 -12.36
C ARG A 97 3.94 -8.26 -12.29
N VAL A 98 4.55 -7.93 -13.41
CA VAL A 98 5.58 -6.88 -13.48
C VAL A 98 5.00 -5.52 -13.10
N GLN A 99 3.81 -5.18 -13.60
CA GLN A 99 3.12 -3.94 -13.25
C GLN A 99 2.77 -3.87 -11.76
N LEU A 100 2.33 -4.99 -11.19
CA LEU A 100 1.99 -5.08 -9.77
C LEU A 100 3.23 -4.92 -8.88
N GLU A 101 4.33 -5.59 -9.23
CA GLU A 101 5.61 -5.44 -8.52
C GLU A 101 6.10 -4.00 -8.59
N GLY A 102 5.97 -3.35 -9.76
CA GLY A 102 6.29 -1.94 -9.92
C GLY A 102 5.43 -1.03 -9.06
N ALA A 103 4.13 -1.31 -8.94
CA ALA A 103 3.22 -0.58 -8.08
C ALA A 103 3.59 -0.74 -6.60
N GLU A 104 3.93 -1.96 -6.15
CA GLU A 104 4.37 -2.23 -4.78
C GLU A 104 5.67 -1.47 -4.44
N ASN A 105 6.63 -1.45 -5.35
CA ASN A 105 7.87 -0.71 -5.17
C ASN A 105 7.61 0.80 -5.06
N ARG A 106 6.71 1.33 -5.89
CA ARG A 106 6.32 2.74 -5.81
C ARG A 106 5.60 3.09 -4.52
N ILE A 107 4.73 2.20 -4.03
CA ILE A 107 4.08 2.38 -2.73
C ILE A 107 5.14 2.56 -1.64
N ALA A 108 6.14 1.70 -1.60
CA ALA A 108 7.23 1.79 -0.63
C ALA A 108 8.00 3.12 -0.72
N VAL A 109 8.34 3.54 -1.94
CA VAL A 109 9.07 4.80 -2.18
C VAL A 109 8.23 6.02 -1.78
N GLU A 110 6.96 6.07 -2.18
CA GLU A 110 6.11 7.23 -1.90
C GLU A 110 5.71 7.32 -0.42
N ARG A 111 5.55 6.18 0.26
CA ARG A 111 5.37 6.16 1.72
C ARG A 111 6.57 6.78 2.43
N LYS A 112 7.77 6.42 2.02
CA LYS A 112 9.00 6.97 2.56
C LYS A 112 9.09 8.49 2.33
N ARG A 113 8.82 8.94 1.12
CA ARG A 113 8.81 10.37 0.77
C ARG A 113 7.78 11.14 1.58
N TYR A 114 6.58 10.58 1.73
CA TYR A 114 5.53 11.17 2.55
C TYR A 114 5.98 11.30 4.01
N ASN A 115 6.56 10.27 4.59
CA ASN A 115 7.05 10.29 5.97
C ASN A 115 8.15 11.34 6.17
N GLU A 116 9.06 11.49 5.22
CA GLU A 116 10.10 12.53 5.24
C GLU A 116 9.48 13.92 5.20
N THR A 117 8.52 14.14 4.31
CA THR A 117 7.79 15.41 4.19
C THR A 117 7.01 15.73 5.46
N VAL A 118 6.34 14.75 6.05
CA VAL A 118 5.59 14.89 7.31
C VAL A 118 6.54 15.26 8.45
N ARG A 119 7.66 14.59 8.54
CA ARG A 119 8.68 14.90 9.55
C ARG A 119 9.17 16.34 9.43
N ASP A 120 9.51 16.78 8.22
CA ASP A 120 9.99 18.12 7.96
C ASP A 120 8.93 19.17 8.29
N PHE A 121 7.69 18.93 7.88
CA PHE A 121 6.55 19.80 8.19
C PHE A 121 6.31 19.89 9.71
N ASN A 122 6.25 18.76 10.40
CA ASN A 122 6.00 18.71 11.82
C ASN A 122 7.13 19.41 12.62
N THR A 123 8.36 19.26 12.17
CA THR A 123 9.51 19.95 12.77
C THR A 123 9.39 21.45 12.54
N TYR A 124 9.09 21.87 11.32
CA TYR A 124 8.97 23.28 10.95
C TYR A 124 7.93 24.03 11.79
N ILE A 125 6.73 23.45 11.96
CA ILE A 125 5.65 24.10 12.73
C ILE A 125 5.89 24.14 14.24
N ARG A 126 6.82 23.32 14.74
CA ARG A 126 7.19 23.29 16.17
C ARG A 126 8.34 24.22 16.51
N GLN A 127 9.10 24.68 15.52
CA GLN A 127 10.24 25.57 15.74
C GLN A 127 9.80 27.02 15.94
N PHE A 128 10.44 27.71 16.88
CA PHE A 128 10.28 29.15 17.05
C PHE A 128 11.05 29.89 15.92
N PRO A 129 10.49 30.95 15.29
CA PRO A 129 9.18 31.56 15.55
C PRO A 129 8.01 30.94 14.76
N ASN A 130 8.24 29.87 13.98
CA ASN A 130 7.26 29.27 13.09
C ASN A 130 6.05 28.71 13.84
N ASN A 131 6.26 28.24 15.07
CA ASN A 131 5.18 27.72 15.93
C ASN A 131 4.08 28.76 16.22
N LEU A 132 4.43 30.04 16.34
CA LEU A 132 3.46 31.12 16.55
C LEU A 132 2.60 31.33 15.29
N ILE A 133 3.23 31.36 14.14
CA ILE A 133 2.54 31.53 12.85
C ILE A 133 1.67 30.29 12.54
N ALA A 134 2.16 29.10 12.80
CA ALA A 134 1.42 27.85 12.63
C ALA A 134 0.17 27.82 13.52
N GLY A 135 0.25 28.28 14.75
CA GLY A 135 -0.91 28.41 15.65
C GLY A 135 -2.00 29.33 15.09
N PHE A 136 -1.62 30.47 14.55
CA PHE A 136 -2.56 31.42 13.92
C PHE A 136 -3.14 30.86 12.61
N ALA A 137 -2.35 30.12 11.82
CA ALA A 137 -2.79 29.52 10.57
C ALA A 137 -3.60 28.23 10.76
N GLY A 138 -3.70 27.71 12.00
CA GLY A 138 -4.37 26.46 12.28
C GLY A 138 -3.60 25.22 11.77
N ALA A 139 -2.29 25.33 11.56
CA ALA A 139 -1.46 24.22 11.14
C ALA A 139 -1.26 23.21 12.27
N THR A 140 -1.61 21.97 12.01
CA THR A 140 -1.50 20.87 12.97
C THR A 140 -0.53 19.80 12.46
N PRO A 141 0.14 19.03 13.36
CA PRO A 141 0.99 17.95 12.97
C PRO A 141 0.25 16.92 12.09
N LYS A 142 0.95 16.39 11.10
CA LYS A 142 0.45 15.32 10.23
C LYS A 142 0.92 13.97 10.77
N VAL A 143 0.19 12.91 10.40
CA VAL A 143 0.46 11.54 10.86
C VAL A 143 1.27 10.81 9.81
N PRO A 144 2.47 10.30 10.16
CA PRO A 144 3.26 9.46 9.26
C PRO A 144 2.70 8.04 9.20
N PHE A 145 3.13 7.28 8.18
CA PHE A 145 2.92 5.83 8.19
C PHE A 145 3.75 5.19 9.29
N ALA A 146 3.15 4.26 10.04
CA ALA A 146 3.87 3.45 11.01
C ALA A 146 4.81 2.47 10.29
N ALA A 147 5.95 2.17 10.92
CA ALA A 147 6.83 1.12 10.44
C ALA A 147 6.13 -0.24 10.51
N ASP A 148 6.43 -1.15 9.57
CA ASP A 148 5.97 -2.52 9.65
C ASP A 148 6.50 -3.17 10.92
N ALA A 149 5.70 -4.07 11.52
CA ALA A 149 6.05 -4.74 12.77
C ALA A 149 7.42 -5.44 12.71
N ASN A 150 7.79 -5.94 11.54
CA ASN A 150 9.07 -6.61 11.31
C ASN A 150 10.25 -5.63 11.09
N ALA A 151 9.99 -4.36 10.82
CA ALA A 151 11.04 -3.35 10.62
C ALA A 151 11.74 -2.96 11.92
N ALA A 152 11.12 -3.20 13.07
CA ALA A 152 11.71 -2.95 14.38
C ALA A 152 12.78 -3.98 14.79
N THR A 153 12.77 -5.15 14.15
CA THR A 153 13.77 -6.19 14.33
C THR A 153 14.80 -6.12 13.21
N ALA A 154 16.01 -5.71 13.54
CA ALA A 154 17.11 -5.75 12.57
C ALA A 154 17.29 -7.20 12.06
N PRO A 155 17.41 -7.41 10.74
CA PRO A 155 17.68 -8.75 10.24
C PRO A 155 19.02 -9.23 10.78
N LYS A 156 19.03 -10.43 11.37
CA LYS A 156 20.27 -11.07 11.77
C LYS A 156 21.05 -11.42 10.51
N VAL A 157 22.16 -10.74 10.31
CA VAL A 157 23.11 -11.12 9.27
C VAL A 157 23.96 -12.25 9.83
N GLU A 158 23.67 -13.48 9.44
CA GLU A 158 24.55 -14.60 9.73
C GLU A 158 25.59 -14.70 8.63
N PHE A 159 26.83 -14.38 8.98
CA PHE A 159 27.97 -14.67 8.13
C PHE A 159 28.32 -16.17 8.29
N LYS A 160 28.16 -16.92 7.23
CA LYS A 160 28.71 -18.28 7.17
C LYS A 160 30.14 -18.25 6.63
#